data_bff2b1ca350c23fc154b37285324477f
#
_entry.id   bff2b1ca350c23fc154b37285324477f
#
_cell.length_a   1.000
_cell.length_b   1.000
_cell.length_c   1.000
_cell.angle_alpha   90.00
_cell.angle_beta   90.00
_cell.angle_gamma   90.00
#
_symmetry.space_group_name_H-M   'P 1'
#
loop_
_entity.id
_entity.type
_entity.pdbx_description
1 polymer ?
#
loop_
_entity_poly.entity_id
_entity_poly.type
_entity_poly.pdbx_seq_one_letter_code
_entity_poly.pdbx_strand_id
1 'polypeptide(L)'
;MRDTDRPGGGGLPRRTLLLTGLAGAVAAGISLPSAAPASAATRTAGTNGWPFTSTGISTLPVPGTPASVALLEGDVSTVLLHVVRRFHYEVEEVARHELAGHRPAAGLTGHTTNYASGTAVEIRPAAYPLGATGVLFPPQLAVVRDILKECGGVVAWGGHLRRPHAAHFQIAVRPGDPRLRGLAQRIKGWTQAPGQGAGVLTLGA
;
A
#
# COMPACT_ATOMS: atom_id res chain seq x y z
N MET A 1 -8.85 -36.75 62.97
CA MET A 1 -9.53 -36.16 64.13
C MET A 1 -10.33 -34.99 63.64
N ARG A 2 -11.60 -35.17 63.50
CA ARG A 2 -12.75 -34.26 63.76
C ARG A 2 -12.72 -32.98 62.92
N ASP A 3 -13.71 -32.66 62.25
CA ASP A 3 -15.16 -32.88 62.21
C ASP A 3 -15.81 -31.55 61.88
N THR A 4 -16.75 -31.58 60.96
CA THR A 4 -18.00 -30.81 60.90
C THR A 4 -17.90 -29.28 60.92
N ASP A 5 -18.63 -28.53 60.15
CA ASP A 5 -20.09 -28.61 59.92
C ASP A 5 -20.53 -27.64 58.80
N ARG A 6 -21.55 -28.03 58.11
CA ARG A 6 -22.43 -27.21 57.27
C ARG A 6 -23.66 -26.90 58.18
N PRO A 7 -24.43 -25.84 58.07
CA PRO A 7 -25.43 -25.71 57.01
C PRO A 7 -25.94 -24.28 56.70
N GLY A 8 -26.79 -24.24 55.72
CA GLY A 8 -28.08 -23.60 55.61
C GLY A 8 -28.11 -22.36 54.70
N GLY A 9 -28.78 -22.29 53.60
CA GLY A 9 -30.19 -22.51 53.38
C GLY A 9 -30.98 -21.20 53.50
N GLY A 10 -31.52 -20.68 52.39
CA GLY A 10 -32.40 -19.53 52.42
C GLY A 10 -32.70 -19.07 51.00
N GLY A 11 -33.63 -19.43 50.52
CA GLY A 11 -34.94 -19.46 49.98
C GLY A 11 -35.43 -18.11 49.49
N LEU A 12 -35.76 -18.03 48.18
CA LEU A 12 -36.44 -16.91 47.53
C LEU A 12 -37.90 -16.80 47.96
N PRO A 13 -38.51 -15.63 47.95
CA PRO A 13 -39.95 -15.54 47.70
C PRO A 13 -40.26 -14.85 46.38
N ARG A 14 -40.95 -15.55 45.53
CA ARG A 14 -41.73 -14.99 44.43
C ARG A 14 -42.84 -14.10 45.00
N ARG A 15 -42.91 -12.86 44.58
CA ARG A 15 -44.12 -12.02 44.74
C ARG A 15 -44.68 -11.66 43.39
N THR A 16 -45.72 -12.35 43.04
CA THR A 16 -46.69 -11.99 42.02
C THR A 16 -47.43 -10.74 42.48
N LEU A 17 -47.51 -9.73 41.69
CA LEU A 17 -48.42 -8.60 41.80
C LEU A 17 -49.12 -8.40 40.45
N LEU A 18 -50.37 -8.87 40.41
CA LEU A 18 -51.36 -8.47 39.42
C LEU A 18 -51.86 -7.09 39.78
N LEU A 19 -51.78 -6.15 38.87
CA LEU A 19 -52.54 -4.91 38.90
C LEU A 19 -53.04 -4.60 37.49
N THR A 20 -54.32 -4.78 37.33
CA THR A 20 -55.16 -4.34 36.24
C THR A 20 -55.26 -2.80 36.27
N GLY A 21 -54.93 -2.15 35.18
CA GLY A 21 -55.15 -0.71 35.02
C GLY A 21 -55.25 -0.36 33.54
N LEU A 22 -56.46 -0.15 33.08
CA LEU A 22 -56.84 0.32 31.75
C LEU A 22 -56.57 1.81 31.70
N ALA A 23 -55.64 2.27 30.84
CA ALA A 23 -55.61 3.67 30.38
C ALA A 23 -54.93 3.71 29.03
N GLY A 24 -55.64 4.24 28.03
CA GLY A 24 -55.16 4.42 26.66
C GLY A 24 -54.05 5.42 26.57
N ALA A 25 -53.01 5.03 25.86
CA ALA A 25 -51.96 5.95 25.43
C ALA A 25 -51.79 5.81 23.93
N VAL A 26 -52.06 6.90 23.25
CA VAL A 26 -51.76 7.12 21.82
C VAL A 26 -50.27 6.89 21.62
N ALA A 27 -49.91 5.80 20.96
CA ALA A 27 -48.55 5.54 20.52
C ALA A 27 -48.27 6.42 19.33
N ALA A 28 -47.64 7.58 19.57
CA ALA A 28 -46.95 8.34 18.52
C ALA A 28 -45.77 7.46 18.05
N GLY A 29 -45.93 6.86 16.87
CA GLY A 29 -44.90 6.07 16.23
C GLY A 29 -43.69 6.95 15.88
N ILE A 30 -42.67 6.89 16.72
CA ILE A 30 -41.35 7.40 16.35
C ILE A 30 -40.75 6.40 15.38
N SER A 31 -40.94 6.67 14.09
CA SER A 31 -40.20 5.97 13.02
C SER A 31 -38.73 6.35 13.15
N LEU A 32 -37.92 5.49 13.75
CA LEU A 32 -36.49 5.61 13.66
C LEU A 32 -36.11 5.49 12.16
N PRO A 33 -35.33 6.44 11.62
CA PRO A 33 -34.85 6.30 10.27
C PRO A 33 -34.00 5.03 10.22
N SER A 34 -34.46 4.03 9.48
CA SER A 34 -33.65 2.85 9.14
C SER A 34 -32.46 3.36 8.37
N ALA A 35 -31.30 3.38 9.01
CA ALA A 35 -30.05 3.66 8.30
C ALA A 35 -29.89 2.55 7.27
N ALA A 36 -30.16 2.87 6.00
CA ALA A 36 -29.81 1.98 4.90
C ALA A 36 -28.33 1.63 5.03
N PRO A 37 -27.94 0.35 4.86
CA PRO A 37 -26.53 0.00 4.87
C PRO A 37 -25.84 0.85 3.82
N ALA A 38 -24.86 1.65 4.26
CA ALA A 38 -24.02 2.40 3.34
C ALA A 38 -23.40 1.38 2.39
N SER A 39 -23.87 1.36 1.14
CA SER A 39 -23.32 0.53 0.08
C SER A 39 -21.84 0.88 0.02
N ALA A 40 -20.98 -0.06 0.41
CA ALA A 40 -19.55 0.13 0.29
C ALA A 40 -19.25 0.31 -1.20
N ALA A 41 -19.02 1.54 -1.61
CA ALA A 41 -18.72 1.85 -3.00
C ALA A 41 -17.54 0.98 -3.42
N THR A 42 -17.75 0.14 -4.42
CA THR A 42 -16.71 -0.75 -4.94
C THR A 42 -15.56 0.13 -5.42
N ARG A 43 -14.41 0.02 -4.76
CA ARG A 43 -13.24 0.80 -5.15
C ARG A 43 -12.80 0.37 -6.55
N THR A 44 -12.65 1.34 -7.45
CA THR A 44 -12.26 1.11 -8.85
C THR A 44 -10.88 1.69 -9.17
N ALA A 45 -10.22 2.32 -8.18
CA ALA A 45 -8.91 2.95 -8.35
C ALA A 45 -8.03 2.79 -7.10
N GLY A 46 -6.73 2.84 -7.31
CA GLY A 46 -5.71 2.88 -6.27
C GLY A 46 -5.76 4.18 -5.46
N THR A 47 -5.03 4.20 -4.34
CA THR A 47 -4.93 5.43 -3.50
C THR A 47 -4.25 6.59 -4.23
N ASN A 48 -3.45 6.31 -5.25
CA ASN A 48 -2.82 7.31 -6.12
C ASN A 48 -3.74 7.81 -7.26
N GLY A 49 -4.99 7.33 -7.31
CA GLY A 49 -6.00 7.76 -8.29
C GLY A 49 -5.94 7.02 -9.63
N TRP A 50 -5.05 6.05 -9.80
CA TRP A 50 -4.98 5.25 -11.02
C TRP A 50 -6.05 4.17 -11.02
N PRO A 51 -6.83 4.01 -12.11
CA PRO A 51 -7.88 3.00 -12.20
C PRO A 51 -7.28 1.59 -12.13
N PHE A 52 -8.02 0.66 -11.52
CA PHE A 52 -7.66 -0.75 -11.57
C PHE A 52 -7.75 -1.25 -13.00
N THR A 53 -6.77 -2.02 -13.44
CA THR A 53 -6.72 -2.54 -14.81
C THR A 53 -5.98 -3.86 -14.87
N SER A 54 -6.39 -4.70 -15.83
CA SER A 54 -5.61 -5.82 -16.32
C SER A 54 -5.10 -5.58 -17.74
N THR A 55 -5.54 -4.49 -18.37
CA THR A 55 -5.14 -4.10 -19.71
C THR A 55 -3.90 -3.20 -19.65
N GLY A 56 -2.96 -3.42 -20.56
CA GLY A 56 -1.69 -2.67 -20.60
C GLY A 56 -0.72 -3.07 -19.47
N ILE A 57 -0.95 -4.21 -18.84
CA ILE A 57 -0.02 -4.81 -17.88
C ILE A 57 0.86 -5.81 -18.61
N SER A 58 2.17 -5.64 -18.48
CA SER A 58 3.17 -6.58 -19.02
C SER A 58 4.22 -6.93 -17.99
N THR A 59 4.70 -8.16 -18.04
CA THR A 59 5.90 -8.57 -17.29
C THR A 59 7.13 -8.08 -18.03
N LEU A 60 7.78 -7.08 -17.49
CA LEU A 60 8.89 -6.37 -18.12
C LEU A 60 10.21 -6.72 -17.42
N PRO A 61 11.28 -6.98 -18.16
CA PRO A 61 12.61 -7.21 -17.59
C PRO A 61 13.14 -5.89 -17.00
N VAL A 62 13.82 -5.98 -15.86
CA VAL A 62 14.57 -4.86 -15.31
C VAL A 62 15.94 -4.81 -15.99
N PRO A 63 16.28 -3.75 -16.73
CA PRO A 63 17.51 -3.70 -17.52
C PRO A 63 18.76 -3.94 -16.66
N GLY A 64 19.61 -4.89 -17.11
CA GLY A 64 20.86 -5.23 -16.44
C GLY A 64 20.72 -6.13 -15.21
N THR A 65 19.52 -6.67 -14.93
CA THR A 65 19.28 -7.58 -13.81
C THR A 65 18.62 -8.88 -14.29
N PRO A 66 18.65 -9.97 -13.49
CA PRO A 66 17.93 -11.19 -13.82
C PRO A 66 16.41 -11.10 -13.54
N ALA A 67 15.95 -10.00 -12.95
CA ALA A 67 14.58 -9.84 -12.46
C ALA A 67 13.63 -9.26 -13.51
N SER A 68 12.34 -9.57 -13.37
CA SER A 68 11.25 -8.98 -14.13
C SER A 68 10.03 -8.74 -13.25
N VAL A 69 9.17 -7.80 -13.66
CA VAL A 69 8.01 -7.42 -12.85
C VAL A 69 6.84 -7.00 -13.75
N ALA A 70 5.61 -7.37 -13.34
CA ALA A 70 4.39 -6.98 -14.01
C ALA A 70 3.98 -5.55 -13.62
N LEU A 71 3.96 -4.64 -14.60
CA LEU A 71 3.64 -3.21 -14.42
C LEU A 71 2.76 -2.69 -15.55
N LEU A 72 2.11 -1.55 -15.31
CA LEU A 72 1.44 -0.79 -16.36
C LEU A 72 2.50 -0.23 -17.33
N GLU A 73 2.34 -0.56 -18.61
CA GLU A 73 3.27 -0.14 -19.66
C GLU A 73 3.36 1.38 -19.84
N GLY A 74 4.45 1.83 -20.42
CA GLY A 74 4.68 3.23 -20.79
C GLY A 74 5.51 4.00 -19.76
N ASP A 75 5.09 5.21 -19.41
CA ASP A 75 5.87 6.09 -18.52
C ASP A 75 5.94 5.53 -17.09
N VAL A 76 4.89 4.82 -16.63
CA VAL A 76 4.85 4.15 -15.32
C VAL A 76 5.96 3.11 -15.23
N SER A 77 5.99 2.16 -16.17
CA SER A 77 7.02 1.11 -16.17
C SER A 77 8.42 1.69 -16.34
N THR A 78 8.60 2.68 -17.23
CA THR A 78 9.90 3.35 -17.42
C THR A 78 10.45 3.87 -16.08
N VAL A 79 9.62 4.55 -15.29
CA VAL A 79 10.03 5.13 -14.01
C VAL A 79 10.26 4.05 -12.94
N LEU A 80 9.33 3.09 -12.79
CA LEU A 80 9.46 2.07 -11.75
C LEU A 80 10.61 1.09 -12.04
N LEU A 81 10.85 0.72 -13.30
CA LEU A 81 12.01 -0.11 -13.68
C LEU A 81 13.33 0.60 -13.41
N HIS A 82 13.38 1.93 -13.62
CA HIS A 82 14.55 2.73 -13.25
C HIS A 82 14.80 2.70 -11.73
N VAL A 83 13.75 2.87 -10.91
CA VAL A 83 13.86 2.75 -9.44
C VAL A 83 14.40 1.38 -9.03
N VAL A 84 13.82 0.28 -9.59
CA VAL A 84 14.28 -1.08 -9.30
C VAL A 84 15.73 -1.28 -9.71
N ARG A 85 16.11 -0.80 -10.91
CA ARG A 85 17.50 -0.89 -11.42
C ARG A 85 18.47 -0.16 -10.49
N ARG A 86 18.17 1.09 -10.08
CA ARG A 86 19.00 1.83 -9.13
C ARG A 86 19.10 1.11 -7.79
N PHE A 87 17.98 0.61 -7.28
CA PHE A 87 17.96 -0.17 -6.05
C PHE A 87 18.89 -1.39 -6.16
N HIS A 88 18.80 -2.14 -7.24
CA HIS A 88 19.63 -3.34 -7.49
C HIS A 88 21.13 -3.03 -7.45
N TYR A 89 21.57 -1.95 -8.10
CA TYR A 89 22.99 -1.66 -8.21
C TYR A 89 23.58 -0.86 -7.05
N GLU A 90 22.75 -0.09 -6.36
CA GLU A 90 23.24 0.91 -5.41
C GLU A 90 22.79 0.64 -3.96
N VAL A 91 21.72 -0.16 -3.76
CA VAL A 91 21.21 -0.51 -2.43
C VAL A 91 21.51 -1.97 -2.11
N GLU A 92 20.96 -2.88 -2.92
CA GLU A 92 21.12 -4.33 -2.71
C GLU A 92 20.67 -5.10 -3.96
N GLU A 93 21.43 -6.13 -4.32
CA GLU A 93 21.12 -6.98 -5.46
C GLU A 93 19.73 -7.63 -5.33
N VAL A 94 18.99 -7.62 -6.43
CA VAL A 94 17.61 -8.14 -6.51
C VAL A 94 17.62 -9.39 -7.38
N ALA A 95 17.26 -10.52 -6.78
CA ALA A 95 17.16 -11.80 -7.48
C ALA A 95 15.85 -11.89 -8.30
N ARG A 96 15.80 -12.87 -9.22
CA ARG A 96 14.70 -13.07 -10.17
C ARG A 96 13.29 -13.07 -9.54
N HIS A 97 13.15 -13.63 -8.35
CA HIS A 97 11.87 -13.83 -7.65
C HIS A 97 11.62 -12.81 -6.53
N GLU A 98 12.46 -11.80 -6.41
CA GLU A 98 12.37 -10.82 -5.33
C GLU A 98 11.62 -9.53 -5.71
N LEU A 99 10.88 -9.55 -6.83
CA LEU A 99 9.99 -8.45 -7.23
C LEU A 99 8.54 -8.92 -7.23
N ALA A 100 7.65 -8.07 -6.76
CA ALA A 100 6.22 -8.23 -6.92
C ALA A 100 5.60 -6.93 -7.45
N GLY A 101 4.78 -7.04 -8.50
CA GLY A 101 4.12 -5.91 -9.16
C GLY A 101 2.61 -6.04 -9.16
N HIS A 102 2.02 -5.91 -10.36
CA HIS A 102 0.58 -5.97 -10.56
C HIS A 102 -0.03 -7.27 -10.00
N ARG A 103 -1.16 -7.13 -9.33
CA ARG A 103 -2.01 -8.22 -8.84
C ARG A 103 -3.46 -7.76 -8.72
N PRO A 104 -4.46 -8.68 -8.79
CA PRO A 104 -5.88 -8.35 -8.67
C PRO A 104 -6.20 -7.55 -7.41
N ALA A 105 -7.23 -6.71 -7.46
CA ALA A 105 -7.61 -5.81 -6.37
C ALA A 105 -8.15 -6.51 -5.11
N ALA A 106 -8.56 -7.77 -5.24
CA ALA A 106 -9.11 -8.54 -4.12
C ALA A 106 -8.12 -8.62 -2.94
N GLY A 107 -8.60 -8.25 -1.75
CA GLY A 107 -7.78 -8.23 -0.52
C GLY A 107 -6.80 -7.07 -0.38
N LEU A 108 -6.63 -6.21 -1.38
CA LEU A 108 -5.76 -5.05 -1.31
C LEU A 108 -6.44 -3.88 -0.58
N THR A 109 -5.70 -3.20 0.28
CA THR A 109 -6.19 -2.06 1.06
C THR A 109 -5.14 -0.94 1.13
N GLY A 110 -5.58 0.30 1.34
CA GLY A 110 -4.67 1.44 1.46
C GLY A 110 -3.72 1.53 0.25
N HIS A 111 -2.44 1.78 0.50
CA HIS A 111 -1.41 1.93 -0.53
C HIS A 111 -1.23 0.66 -1.40
N THR A 112 -1.54 -0.53 -0.86
CA THR A 112 -1.41 -1.77 -1.65
C THR A 112 -2.40 -1.85 -2.82
N THR A 113 -3.47 -1.06 -2.82
CA THR A 113 -4.40 -0.96 -3.96
C THR A 113 -3.74 -0.47 -5.25
N ASN A 114 -2.58 0.20 -5.15
CA ASN A 114 -1.84 0.68 -6.32
C ASN A 114 -1.19 -0.47 -7.13
N TYR A 115 -1.10 -1.69 -6.58
CA TYR A 115 -0.71 -2.87 -7.37
C TYR A 115 -1.79 -3.25 -8.37
N ALA A 116 -3.08 -3.06 -8.05
CA ALA A 116 -4.17 -3.39 -8.97
C ALA A 116 -4.26 -2.46 -10.19
N SER A 117 -3.57 -1.34 -10.17
CA SER A 117 -3.39 -0.46 -11.33
C SER A 117 -2.03 -0.66 -12.02
N GLY A 118 -1.18 -1.56 -11.54
CA GLY A 118 0.17 -1.76 -12.07
C GLY A 118 1.12 -0.58 -11.85
N THR A 119 0.81 0.31 -10.89
CA THR A 119 1.55 1.55 -10.61
C THR A 119 2.40 1.47 -9.35
N ALA A 120 2.64 0.27 -8.85
CA ALA A 120 3.50 0.02 -7.70
C ALA A 120 4.30 -1.28 -7.85
N VAL A 121 5.44 -1.33 -7.17
CA VAL A 121 6.34 -2.48 -7.12
C VAL A 121 6.79 -2.72 -5.67
N GLU A 122 6.94 -3.97 -5.29
CA GLU A 122 7.66 -4.41 -4.10
C GLU A 122 9.03 -4.94 -4.51
N ILE A 123 10.07 -4.45 -3.86
CA ILE A 123 11.45 -4.88 -4.03
C ILE A 123 11.85 -5.65 -2.78
N ARG A 124 12.18 -6.93 -2.92
CA ARG A 124 12.60 -7.84 -1.84
C ARG A 124 11.61 -7.89 -0.66
N PRO A 125 10.30 -8.17 -0.89
CA PRO A 125 9.28 -8.12 0.15
C PRO A 125 9.55 -9.06 1.33
N ALA A 126 10.25 -10.17 1.12
CA ALA A 126 10.64 -11.07 2.21
C ALA A 126 11.73 -10.48 3.11
N ALA A 127 12.64 -9.68 2.56
CA ALA A 127 13.68 -8.98 3.33
C ALA A 127 13.14 -7.74 4.05
N TYR A 128 12.12 -7.09 3.47
CA TYR A 128 11.56 -5.84 3.98
C TYR A 128 10.06 -5.96 4.27
N PRO A 129 9.64 -6.80 5.22
CA PRO A 129 8.23 -7.05 5.47
C PRO A 129 7.49 -5.81 5.99
N LEU A 130 6.19 -5.74 5.71
CA LEU A 130 5.31 -4.65 6.14
C LEU A 130 5.34 -4.46 7.66
N GLY A 131 5.66 -3.24 8.09
CA GLY A 131 5.75 -2.84 9.50
C GLY A 131 7.15 -2.98 10.09
N ALA A 132 8.10 -3.58 9.39
CA ALA A 132 9.49 -3.65 9.84
C ALA A 132 10.16 -2.26 9.76
N THR A 133 10.93 -1.94 10.79
CA THR A 133 11.68 -0.68 10.91
C THR A 133 13.19 -0.98 10.98
N GLY A 134 14.02 -0.02 10.52
CA GLY A 134 15.48 -0.17 10.59
C GLY A 134 16.03 -1.27 9.68
N VAL A 135 15.28 -1.67 8.65
CA VAL A 135 15.64 -2.75 7.72
C VAL A 135 16.68 -2.34 6.67
N LEU A 136 16.90 -1.05 6.49
CA LEU A 136 17.96 -0.50 5.64
C LEU A 136 19.04 0.12 6.50
N PHE A 137 20.30 -0.17 6.20
CA PHE A 137 21.43 0.49 6.81
C PHE A 137 21.52 1.96 6.39
N PRO A 138 22.16 2.85 7.18
CA PRO A 138 22.23 4.27 6.87
C PRO A 138 22.72 4.59 5.45
N PRO A 139 23.76 3.93 4.89
CA PRO A 139 24.17 4.16 3.49
C PRO A 139 23.09 3.78 2.49
N GLN A 140 22.41 2.64 2.66
CA GLN A 140 21.32 2.17 1.81
C GLN A 140 20.15 3.15 1.83
N LEU A 141 19.79 3.64 3.02
CA LEU A 141 18.73 4.63 3.19
C LEU A 141 19.10 5.97 2.49
N ALA A 142 20.37 6.36 2.51
CA ALA A 142 20.84 7.56 1.79
C ALA A 142 20.63 7.40 0.28
N VAL A 143 20.94 6.24 -0.28
CA VAL A 143 20.69 5.94 -1.71
C VAL A 143 19.21 5.95 -2.04
N VAL A 144 18.36 5.30 -1.22
CA VAL A 144 16.90 5.34 -1.43
C VAL A 144 16.37 6.78 -1.45
N ARG A 145 16.85 7.64 -0.55
CA ARG A 145 16.49 9.07 -0.52
C ARG A 145 16.96 9.80 -1.77
N ASP A 146 18.14 9.47 -2.28
CA ASP A 146 18.67 10.06 -3.53
C ASP A 146 17.83 9.64 -4.74
N ILE A 147 17.45 8.36 -4.85
CA ILE A 147 16.51 7.88 -5.87
C ILE A 147 15.20 8.68 -5.84
N LEU A 148 14.62 8.87 -4.65
CA LEU A 148 13.38 9.62 -4.50
C LEU A 148 13.54 11.10 -4.87
N LYS A 149 14.67 11.72 -4.51
CA LYS A 149 15.02 13.10 -4.87
C LYS A 149 15.12 13.26 -6.39
N GLU A 150 15.79 12.35 -7.07
CA GLU A 150 15.89 12.31 -8.54
C GLU A 150 14.51 12.19 -9.19
N CYS A 151 13.61 11.38 -8.60
CA CYS A 151 12.24 11.23 -9.07
C CYS A 151 11.36 12.48 -8.86
N GLY A 152 11.81 13.51 -8.13
CA GLY A 152 11.12 14.79 -8.01
C GLY A 152 9.67 14.71 -7.52
N GLY A 153 9.38 13.80 -6.58
CA GLY A 153 8.03 13.58 -6.05
C GLY A 153 7.08 12.79 -6.97
N VAL A 154 7.57 12.27 -8.10
CA VAL A 154 6.79 11.37 -8.97
C VAL A 154 6.67 9.98 -8.36
N VAL A 155 7.64 9.56 -7.57
CA VAL A 155 7.66 8.28 -6.86
C VAL A 155 7.56 8.52 -5.35
N ALA A 156 6.75 7.71 -4.67
CA ALA A 156 6.70 7.62 -3.22
C ALA A 156 7.24 6.27 -2.75
N TRP A 157 7.88 6.28 -1.58
CA TRP A 157 8.40 5.10 -0.91
C TRP A 157 7.61 4.76 0.35
N GLY A 158 7.27 3.49 0.51
CA GLY A 158 6.47 3.01 1.64
C GLY A 158 7.19 3.05 2.99
N GLY A 159 8.51 3.23 3.02
CA GLY A 159 9.25 3.44 4.27
C GLY A 159 8.84 4.72 5.03
N HIS A 160 8.20 5.67 4.37
CA HIS A 160 7.67 6.89 4.98
C HIS A 160 6.24 6.75 5.51
N LEU A 161 5.59 5.60 5.32
CA LEU A 161 4.23 5.37 5.82
C LEU A 161 4.22 5.25 7.35
N ARG A 162 3.10 5.58 7.99
CA ARG A 162 2.91 5.40 9.44
C ARG A 162 3.18 3.95 9.89
N ARG A 163 2.79 2.96 9.08
CA ARG A 163 3.25 1.59 9.17
C ARG A 163 4.21 1.35 8.02
N PRO A 164 5.52 1.35 8.26
CA PRO A 164 6.52 1.28 7.21
C PRO A 164 6.35 0.05 6.30
N HIS A 165 6.59 0.24 5.01
CA HIS A 165 6.63 -0.82 4.01
C HIS A 165 7.82 -0.58 3.10
N ALA A 166 9.02 -0.88 3.60
CA ALA A 166 10.26 -0.50 2.93
C ALA A 166 10.45 -1.15 1.54
N ALA A 167 9.82 -2.31 1.30
CA ALA A 167 9.79 -2.94 -0.02
C ALA A 167 8.99 -2.13 -1.06
N HIS A 168 8.04 -1.28 -0.63
CA HIS A 168 7.03 -0.67 -1.51
C HIS A 168 7.50 0.64 -2.13
N PHE A 169 7.43 0.73 -3.46
CA PHE A 169 7.57 1.95 -4.25
C PHE A 169 6.35 2.11 -5.17
N GLN A 170 5.86 3.33 -5.35
CA GLN A 170 4.69 3.59 -6.17
C GLN A 170 4.78 4.91 -6.93
N ILE A 171 4.08 5.03 -8.03
CA ILE A 171 3.79 6.32 -8.65
C ILE A 171 2.91 7.12 -7.69
N ALA A 172 3.34 8.31 -7.33
CA ALA A 172 2.67 9.19 -6.37
C ALA A 172 1.72 10.20 -7.05
N VAL A 173 1.92 10.43 -8.33
CA VAL A 173 1.14 11.40 -9.11
C VAL A 173 -0.07 10.74 -9.78
N ARG A 174 -1.10 11.54 -10.10
CA ARG A 174 -2.32 11.06 -10.75
C ARG A 174 -2.10 10.76 -12.24
N PRO A 175 -3.00 9.97 -12.87
CA PRO A 175 -2.98 9.80 -14.32
C PRO A 175 -2.98 11.15 -15.05
N GLY A 176 -2.14 11.28 -16.08
CA GLY A 176 -2.04 12.50 -16.88
C GLY A 176 -1.13 13.60 -16.31
N ASP A 177 -0.56 13.42 -15.12
CA ASP A 177 0.38 14.41 -14.55
C ASP A 177 1.63 14.54 -15.46
N PRO A 178 1.97 15.75 -15.95
CA PRO A 178 3.08 15.95 -16.87
C PRO A 178 4.46 15.64 -16.26
N ARG A 179 4.57 15.65 -14.92
CA ARG A 179 5.83 15.31 -14.24
C ARG A 179 6.23 13.85 -14.48
N LEU A 180 5.27 12.93 -14.56
CA LEU A 180 5.54 11.51 -14.84
C LEU A 180 6.15 11.38 -16.25
N ARG A 181 5.53 12.00 -17.26
CA ARG A 181 6.03 11.98 -18.63
C ARG A 181 7.43 12.62 -18.73
N GLY A 182 7.61 13.78 -18.10
CA GLY A 182 8.91 14.48 -18.11
C GLY A 182 10.01 13.63 -17.47
N LEU A 183 9.74 12.95 -16.36
CA LEU A 183 10.71 12.05 -15.73
C LEU A 183 11.01 10.85 -16.63
N ALA A 184 9.98 10.21 -17.19
CA ALA A 184 10.18 9.07 -18.09
C ALA A 184 11.00 9.44 -19.33
N GLN A 185 10.79 10.62 -19.91
CA GLN A 185 11.60 11.13 -21.03
C GLN A 185 13.08 11.33 -20.64
N ARG A 186 13.34 11.90 -19.46
CA ARG A 186 14.73 12.04 -18.96
C ARG A 186 15.40 10.68 -18.79
N ILE A 187 14.71 9.72 -18.16
CA ILE A 187 15.23 8.35 -17.97
C ILE A 187 15.56 7.69 -19.32
N LYS A 188 14.69 7.82 -20.31
CA LYS A 188 14.93 7.30 -21.66
C LYS A 188 16.15 7.99 -22.30
N GLY A 189 16.30 9.29 -22.11
CA GLY A 189 17.48 10.05 -22.59
C GLY A 189 18.79 9.54 -21.96
N TRP A 190 18.81 9.27 -20.66
CA TRP A 190 19.99 8.73 -19.97
C TRP A 190 20.37 7.33 -20.47
N THR A 191 19.41 6.51 -20.83
CA THR A 191 19.67 5.18 -21.39
C THR A 191 20.30 5.27 -22.79
N GLN A 192 19.97 6.32 -23.56
CA GLN A 192 20.50 6.55 -24.90
C GLN A 192 21.86 7.25 -24.91
N ALA A 193 22.21 7.97 -23.85
CA ALA A 193 23.47 8.69 -23.69
C ALA A 193 24.27 8.14 -22.49
N PRO A 194 25.08 7.09 -22.68
CA PRO A 194 25.92 6.54 -21.63
C PRO A 194 26.77 7.60 -20.94
N GLY A 195 26.84 7.59 -19.61
CA GLY A 195 27.53 8.58 -18.80
C GLY A 195 26.72 9.84 -18.45
N GLN A 196 25.46 9.91 -18.91
CA GLN A 196 24.48 10.90 -18.45
C GLN A 196 23.38 10.17 -17.69
N GLY A 197 23.27 10.37 -16.41
CA GLY A 197 22.22 9.70 -15.65
C GLY A 197 22.43 9.79 -14.16
N ALA A 198 21.63 9.03 -13.43
CA ALA A 198 21.70 8.96 -11.99
C ALA A 198 23.11 8.60 -11.50
N GLY A 199 23.58 9.30 -10.48
CA GLY A 199 24.92 9.08 -9.93
C GLY A 199 26.07 9.78 -10.67
N VAL A 200 25.82 10.46 -11.79
CA VAL A 200 26.81 11.33 -12.39
C VAL A 200 26.86 12.65 -11.60
N LEU A 201 27.98 12.86 -10.90
CA LEU A 201 28.25 14.16 -10.28
C LEU A 201 28.32 15.23 -11.40
N THR A 202 27.31 16.07 -11.51
CA THR A 202 27.44 17.34 -12.23
C THR A 202 28.40 18.19 -11.42
N LEU A 203 29.70 18.13 -11.81
CA LEU A 203 30.66 19.15 -11.39
C LEU A 203 30.11 20.47 -11.94
N GLY A 204 29.61 21.31 -11.03
CA GLY A 204 29.05 22.60 -11.40
C GLY A 204 30.07 23.39 -12.21
N ALA A 205 29.60 23.93 -13.32
CA ALA A 205 30.33 24.92 -14.10
C ALA A 205 30.34 26.26 -13.37
#